data_307fdac8f1388915bb4f6966ef6633ef
#
_entry.id   307fdac8f1388915bb4f6966ef6633ef
#
_cell.length_a   1.000
_cell.length_b   1.000
_cell.length_c   1.000
_cell.angle_alpha   90.00
_cell.angle_beta   90.00
_cell.angle_gamma   90.00
#
_symmetry.space_group_name_H-M   'P 1'
#
loop_
_entity.id
_entity.type
_entity.pdbx_description
1 polymer ?
#
loop_
_entity_poly.entity_id
_entity_poly.type
_entity_poly.pdbx_seq_one_letter_code
_entity_poly.pdbx_strand_id
1 'polypeptide(L)'
;VVEVHAASLNPFDSMVRQGYMQQMIPLELPVTIGGDIAGVVVEVGAEVDGVSVGDSVYGQANVVAGNSGAFAEFAATVAGQVAHAPQNVNSDEAAALPLVGVSALQALTDHIQLQPNQKIFINGGSGAIGRIAIQIAKHIGAHVATTATGEGIEVARAAGADEVIDYKSQDFTQLLSDYDAAFDTVGGDVLATLAHVVKDGGVVVSMAGEPVAERNITSVSQMTKVSTAKLDALRDLVESGVVTPGVGKVFNLDDIQQAFVARESGDVKGKVVLSIKK
;
A
#
# COMPACT_ATOMS: atom_id res chain seq x y z
N VAL A 1 3.80 -11.53 -19.99
CA VAL A 1 3.15 -10.28 -20.44
C VAL A 1 1.70 -10.30 -19.99
N VAL A 2 1.24 -9.17 -19.46
CA VAL A 2 -0.14 -8.97 -18.99
C VAL A 2 -0.80 -7.93 -19.89
N GLU A 3 -1.97 -8.22 -20.42
CA GLU A 3 -2.89 -7.21 -20.97
C GLU A 3 -3.51 -6.49 -19.77
N VAL A 4 -3.18 -5.21 -19.63
CA VAL A 4 -3.55 -4.43 -18.44
C VAL A 4 -4.99 -3.95 -18.56
N HIS A 5 -5.85 -4.36 -17.62
CA HIS A 5 -7.22 -3.87 -17.54
C HIS A 5 -7.31 -2.64 -16.65
N ALA A 6 -6.53 -2.61 -15.56
CA ALA A 6 -6.42 -1.46 -14.67
C ALA A 6 -5.02 -1.34 -14.09
N ALA A 7 -4.64 -0.10 -13.77
CA ALA A 7 -3.41 0.24 -13.05
C ALA A 7 -3.71 1.28 -11.98
N SER A 8 -2.91 1.36 -10.91
CA SER A 8 -3.15 2.35 -9.87
C SER A 8 -1.95 3.22 -9.56
N LEU A 9 -2.21 4.49 -9.24
CA LEU A 9 -1.18 5.48 -8.94
C LEU A 9 -0.70 5.39 -7.49
N ASN A 10 0.61 5.49 -7.33
CA ASN A 10 1.29 5.56 -6.05
C ASN A 10 2.12 6.85 -5.91
N PRO A 11 2.46 7.29 -4.68
CA PRO A 11 3.41 8.39 -4.46
C PRO A 11 4.70 8.24 -5.24
N PHE A 12 5.20 7.00 -5.32
CA PHE A 12 6.44 6.66 -6.00
C PHE A 12 6.40 6.96 -7.50
N ASP A 13 5.26 6.77 -8.17
CA ASP A 13 5.11 7.07 -9.60
C ASP A 13 5.27 8.57 -9.88
N SER A 14 4.78 9.44 -8.97
CA SER A 14 5.04 10.88 -9.04
C SER A 14 6.51 11.21 -8.85
N MET A 15 7.21 10.54 -7.94
CA MET A 15 8.66 10.75 -7.73
C MET A 15 9.46 10.34 -8.96
N VAL A 16 9.13 9.22 -9.59
CA VAL A 16 9.74 8.78 -10.86
C VAL A 16 9.47 9.79 -11.96
N ARG A 17 8.21 10.21 -12.15
CA ARG A 17 7.80 11.20 -13.17
C ARG A 17 8.52 12.53 -13.00
N GLN A 18 8.74 12.98 -11.76
CA GLN A 18 9.41 14.24 -11.42
C GLN A 18 10.95 14.14 -11.49
N GLY A 19 11.49 12.96 -11.75
CA GLY A 19 12.92 12.73 -11.87
C GLY A 19 13.68 12.62 -10.54
N TYR A 20 13.00 12.61 -9.40
CA TYR A 20 13.66 12.49 -8.08
C TYR A 20 14.43 11.18 -7.91
N MET A 21 14.04 10.14 -8.64
CA MET A 21 14.70 8.84 -8.58
C MET A 21 15.89 8.73 -9.54
N GLN A 22 16.07 9.68 -10.48
CA GLN A 22 17.04 9.57 -11.58
C GLN A 22 18.52 9.44 -11.13
N GLN A 23 18.85 10.02 -9.98
CA GLN A 23 20.22 9.91 -9.43
C GLN A 23 20.49 8.55 -8.79
N MET A 24 19.46 7.92 -8.24
CA MET A 24 19.56 6.60 -7.57
C MET A 24 19.34 5.46 -8.55
N ILE A 25 18.43 5.63 -9.49
CA ILE A 25 18.01 4.64 -10.49
C ILE A 25 17.94 5.36 -11.83
N PRO A 26 19.04 5.43 -12.60
CA PRO A 26 19.05 6.05 -13.91
C PRO A 26 18.12 5.30 -14.87
N LEU A 27 17.10 5.99 -15.38
CA LEU A 27 16.18 5.45 -16.38
C LEU A 27 16.50 6.09 -17.74
N GLU A 28 16.55 5.25 -18.78
CA GLU A 28 16.67 5.71 -20.17
C GLU A 28 15.31 6.18 -20.67
N LEU A 29 15.22 7.45 -21.04
CA LEU A 29 13.98 8.05 -21.55
C LEU A 29 13.85 7.91 -23.07
N PRO A 30 12.64 7.72 -23.63
CA PRO A 30 11.35 7.66 -22.93
C PRO A 30 11.10 6.31 -22.23
N VAL A 31 10.37 6.32 -21.10
CA VAL A 31 10.03 5.12 -20.33
C VAL A 31 8.57 5.16 -19.89
N THR A 32 7.89 4.02 -19.91
CA THR A 32 6.56 3.88 -19.29
C THR A 32 6.72 3.77 -17.79
N ILE A 33 5.94 4.54 -17.03
CA ILE A 33 5.96 4.51 -15.56
C ILE A 33 4.74 3.76 -15.01
N GLY A 34 4.65 3.70 -13.67
CA GLY A 34 3.60 3.00 -12.96
C GLY A 34 4.05 1.66 -12.41
N GLY A 35 3.44 1.25 -11.31
CA GLY A 35 3.82 0.03 -10.59
C GLY A 35 2.72 -1.02 -10.54
N ASP A 36 1.56 -0.69 -10.03
CA ASP A 36 0.50 -1.66 -9.74
C ASP A 36 -0.40 -1.92 -10.96
N ILE A 37 -0.67 -3.20 -11.23
CA ILE A 37 -1.50 -3.68 -12.35
C ILE A 37 -2.54 -4.71 -11.89
N ALA A 38 -3.63 -4.81 -12.65
CA ALA A 38 -4.50 -5.98 -12.75
C ALA A 38 -4.89 -6.19 -14.21
N GLY A 39 -4.98 -7.43 -14.65
CA GLY A 39 -5.29 -7.75 -16.04
C GLY A 39 -5.22 -9.25 -16.33
N VAL A 40 -5.07 -9.58 -17.61
CA VAL A 40 -5.04 -10.98 -18.08
C VAL A 40 -3.67 -11.30 -18.68
N VAL A 41 -3.14 -12.46 -18.33
CA VAL A 41 -1.89 -12.97 -18.92
C VAL A 41 -2.11 -13.29 -20.40
N VAL A 42 -1.29 -12.71 -21.29
CA VAL A 42 -1.36 -12.95 -22.73
C VAL A 42 -0.14 -13.67 -23.28
N GLU A 43 0.97 -13.65 -22.56
CA GLU A 43 2.20 -14.36 -22.91
C GLU A 43 2.94 -14.78 -21.63
N VAL A 44 3.51 -15.98 -21.64
CA VAL A 44 4.28 -16.55 -20.53
C VAL A 44 5.66 -17.00 -21.03
N GLY A 45 6.71 -16.63 -20.31
CA GLY A 45 8.07 -17.10 -20.62
C GLY A 45 8.22 -18.60 -20.40
N ALA A 46 9.13 -19.23 -21.12
CA ALA A 46 9.29 -20.70 -21.13
C ALA A 46 9.64 -21.33 -19.77
N GLU A 47 10.22 -20.54 -18.85
CA GLU A 47 10.64 -21.00 -17.49
C GLU A 47 9.68 -20.51 -16.39
N VAL A 48 8.51 -19.95 -16.75
CA VAL A 48 7.55 -19.43 -15.78
C VAL A 48 6.55 -20.50 -15.41
N ASP A 49 6.44 -20.78 -14.13
CA ASP A 49 5.45 -21.65 -13.53
C ASP A 49 4.42 -20.84 -12.72
N GLY A 50 3.25 -21.43 -12.47
CA GLY A 50 2.23 -20.91 -11.57
C GLY A 50 1.25 -19.92 -12.19
N VAL A 51 1.47 -19.47 -13.43
CA VAL A 51 0.51 -18.67 -14.22
C VAL A 51 0.48 -19.13 -15.67
N SER A 52 -0.67 -19.00 -16.32
CA SER A 52 -0.93 -19.43 -17.70
C SER A 52 -1.59 -18.31 -18.50
N VAL A 53 -1.49 -18.39 -19.82
CA VAL A 53 -2.22 -17.49 -20.71
C VAL A 53 -3.73 -17.62 -20.46
N GLY A 54 -4.40 -16.48 -20.26
CA GLY A 54 -5.81 -16.39 -19.91
C GLY A 54 -6.09 -16.21 -18.42
N ASP A 55 -5.08 -16.36 -17.55
CA ASP A 55 -5.26 -16.15 -16.12
C ASP A 55 -5.44 -14.66 -15.79
N SER A 56 -6.43 -14.39 -14.92
CA SER A 56 -6.59 -13.06 -14.31
C SER A 56 -5.58 -12.89 -13.18
N VAL A 57 -4.75 -11.85 -13.28
CA VAL A 57 -3.65 -11.60 -12.34
C VAL A 57 -3.65 -10.17 -11.84
N TYR A 58 -3.01 -9.96 -10.69
CA TYR A 58 -2.68 -8.65 -10.16
C TYR A 58 -1.25 -8.65 -9.58
N GLY A 59 -0.63 -7.49 -9.50
CA GLY A 59 0.75 -7.41 -9.00
C GLY A 59 1.45 -6.14 -9.42
N GLN A 60 2.76 -6.23 -9.66
CA GLN A 60 3.56 -5.07 -10.04
C GLN A 60 4.32 -5.26 -11.35
N ALA A 61 4.38 -4.17 -12.14
CA ALA A 61 5.20 -4.04 -13.34
C ALA A 61 6.10 -2.78 -13.27
N ASN A 62 6.64 -2.48 -12.09
CA ASN A 62 7.38 -1.26 -11.82
C ASN A 62 8.70 -1.19 -12.62
N VAL A 63 8.88 -0.12 -13.40
CA VAL A 63 10.06 0.10 -14.26
C VAL A 63 11.38 0.15 -13.46
N VAL A 64 11.38 0.70 -12.25
CA VAL A 64 12.60 0.74 -11.42
C VAL A 64 12.98 -0.63 -10.86
N ALA A 65 12.10 -1.61 -10.93
CA ALA A 65 12.38 -3.01 -10.62
C ALA A 65 12.73 -3.84 -11.87
N GLY A 66 13.00 -3.19 -13.00
CA GLY A 66 13.39 -3.85 -14.25
C GLY A 66 12.23 -4.37 -15.09
N ASN A 67 11.00 -3.95 -14.80
CA ASN A 67 9.81 -4.28 -15.58
C ASN A 67 9.49 -3.17 -16.60
N SER A 68 8.39 -3.31 -17.36
CA SER A 68 8.07 -2.38 -18.46
C SER A 68 7.35 -1.09 -18.04
N GLY A 69 6.86 -1.00 -16.82
CA GLY A 69 5.91 0.03 -16.39
C GLY A 69 4.45 -0.41 -16.58
N ALA A 70 3.56 0.16 -15.76
CA ALA A 70 2.16 -0.26 -15.62
C ALA A 70 1.15 0.60 -16.40
N PHE A 71 1.51 1.85 -16.76
CA PHE A 71 0.56 2.77 -17.41
C PHE A 71 0.58 2.60 -18.93
N ALA A 72 0.16 1.43 -19.38
CA ALA A 72 0.10 0.99 -20.77
C ALA A 72 -0.94 -0.12 -20.94
N GLU A 73 -1.34 -0.40 -22.18
CA GLU A 73 -2.27 -1.49 -22.51
C GLU A 73 -1.67 -2.88 -22.24
N PHE A 74 -0.35 -2.99 -22.28
CA PHE A 74 0.40 -4.23 -21.99
C PHE A 74 1.57 -3.94 -21.07
N ALA A 75 1.83 -4.85 -20.15
CA ALA A 75 2.98 -4.77 -19.25
C ALA A 75 3.73 -6.10 -19.19
N ALA A 76 5.05 -6.02 -19.31
CA ALA A 76 5.93 -7.14 -19.03
C ALA A 76 6.42 -7.05 -17.57
N THR A 77 6.30 -8.15 -16.85
CA THR A 77 6.74 -8.25 -15.45
C THR A 77 7.34 -9.62 -15.16
N VAL A 78 8.08 -9.72 -14.07
CA VAL A 78 8.59 -11.02 -13.60
C VAL A 78 7.48 -11.79 -12.88
N ALA A 79 7.44 -13.10 -13.08
CA ALA A 79 6.41 -13.97 -12.50
C ALA A 79 6.30 -13.85 -10.96
N GLY A 80 7.45 -13.67 -10.28
CA GLY A 80 7.49 -13.50 -8.83
C GLY A 80 6.86 -12.22 -8.28
N GLN A 81 6.36 -11.32 -9.12
CA GLN A 81 5.70 -10.06 -8.74
C GLN A 81 4.22 -10.00 -9.12
N VAL A 82 3.64 -11.11 -9.55
CA VAL A 82 2.21 -11.26 -9.81
C VAL A 82 1.64 -12.50 -9.11
N ALA A 83 0.34 -12.49 -8.88
CA ALA A 83 -0.46 -13.61 -8.40
C ALA A 83 -1.82 -13.60 -9.08
N HIS A 84 -2.60 -14.67 -8.96
CA HIS A 84 -4.00 -14.67 -9.39
C HIS A 84 -4.78 -13.58 -8.66
N ALA A 85 -5.55 -12.80 -9.41
CA ALA A 85 -6.38 -11.74 -8.84
C ALA A 85 -7.50 -12.31 -7.96
N PRO A 86 -7.90 -11.59 -6.89
CA PRO A 86 -9.07 -11.98 -6.10
C PRO A 86 -10.33 -12.04 -6.98
N GLN A 87 -11.16 -13.09 -6.82
CA GLN A 87 -12.32 -13.35 -7.68
C GLN A 87 -13.56 -12.52 -7.32
N ASN A 88 -13.58 -11.95 -6.12
CA ASN A 88 -14.72 -11.19 -5.59
C ASN A 88 -14.61 -9.67 -5.77
N VAL A 89 -13.63 -9.20 -6.55
CA VAL A 89 -13.41 -7.79 -6.88
C VAL A 89 -13.19 -7.60 -8.38
N ASN A 90 -13.45 -6.41 -8.90
CA ASN A 90 -13.17 -6.08 -10.29
C ASN A 90 -11.69 -5.67 -10.51
N SER A 91 -11.29 -5.45 -11.78
CA SER A 91 -9.90 -5.11 -12.12
C SER A 91 -9.43 -3.79 -11.50
N ASP A 92 -10.30 -2.77 -11.41
CA ASP A 92 -9.96 -1.48 -10.80
C ASP A 92 -9.66 -1.64 -9.30
N GLU A 93 -10.45 -2.48 -8.62
CA GLU A 93 -10.27 -2.82 -7.21
C GLU A 93 -9.03 -3.69 -7.00
N ALA A 94 -8.80 -4.68 -7.87
CA ALA A 94 -7.61 -5.53 -7.80
C ALA A 94 -6.32 -4.71 -8.01
N ALA A 95 -6.29 -3.80 -8.99
CA ALA A 95 -5.15 -2.92 -9.23
C ALA A 95 -4.86 -1.95 -8.06
N ALA A 96 -5.84 -1.66 -7.23
CA ALA A 96 -5.68 -0.79 -6.07
C ALA A 96 -4.97 -1.45 -4.87
N LEU A 97 -4.67 -2.76 -4.94
CA LEU A 97 -4.21 -3.56 -3.81
C LEU A 97 -2.68 -3.77 -3.73
N PRO A 98 -1.91 -4.01 -4.83
CA PRO A 98 -0.61 -4.65 -4.73
C PRO A 98 0.35 -3.93 -3.80
N LEU A 99 0.72 -2.69 -4.07
CA LEU A 99 1.66 -1.97 -3.22
C LEU A 99 1.12 -1.76 -1.81
N VAL A 100 -0.08 -1.20 -1.69
CA VAL A 100 -0.61 -0.76 -0.39
C VAL A 100 -0.97 -1.94 0.52
N GLY A 101 -1.53 -3.02 -0.05
CA GLY A 101 -1.88 -4.22 0.69
C GLY A 101 -0.64 -4.99 1.16
N VAL A 102 0.34 -5.18 0.25
CA VAL A 102 1.60 -5.83 0.61
C VAL A 102 2.40 -5.00 1.62
N SER A 103 2.36 -3.65 1.51
CA SER A 103 3.00 -2.78 2.51
C SER A 103 2.43 -3.00 3.91
N ALA A 104 1.10 -3.00 4.03
CA ALA A 104 0.42 -3.23 5.29
C ALA A 104 0.70 -4.63 5.85
N LEU A 105 0.57 -5.65 5.00
CA LEU A 105 0.84 -7.04 5.39
C LEU A 105 2.28 -7.22 5.87
N GLN A 106 3.28 -6.74 5.10
CA GLN A 106 4.69 -6.82 5.44
C GLN A 106 5.00 -6.13 6.78
N ALA A 107 4.47 -4.92 7.00
CA ALA A 107 4.68 -4.21 8.27
C ALA A 107 4.17 -5.03 9.45
N LEU A 108 2.95 -5.54 9.36
CA LEU A 108 2.27 -6.21 10.47
C LEU A 108 2.79 -7.63 10.72
N THR A 109 3.15 -8.37 9.67
CA THR A 109 3.55 -9.78 9.81
C THR A 109 5.06 -10.01 9.86
N ASP A 110 5.84 -9.29 9.04
CA ASP A 110 7.28 -9.56 8.95
C ASP A 110 8.07 -8.74 10.00
N HIS A 111 7.72 -7.47 10.18
CA HIS A 111 8.47 -6.56 11.05
C HIS A 111 7.89 -6.49 12.46
N ILE A 112 6.60 -6.19 12.59
CA ILE A 112 5.94 -6.05 13.89
C ILE A 112 5.63 -7.43 14.50
N GLN A 113 5.29 -8.41 13.65
CA GLN A 113 4.84 -9.74 14.08
C GLN A 113 3.66 -9.65 15.07
N LEU A 114 2.69 -8.80 14.71
CA LEU A 114 1.56 -8.43 15.56
C LEU A 114 0.79 -9.65 16.04
N GLN A 115 0.49 -9.68 17.35
CA GLN A 115 -0.22 -10.78 17.99
C GLN A 115 -1.61 -10.35 18.49
N PRO A 116 -2.55 -11.29 18.68
CA PRO A 116 -3.84 -11.01 19.31
C PRO A 116 -3.68 -10.32 20.67
N ASN A 117 -4.59 -9.39 20.97
CA ASN A 117 -4.62 -8.56 22.19
C ASN A 117 -3.46 -7.55 22.35
N GLN A 118 -2.57 -7.44 21.39
CA GLN A 118 -1.60 -6.35 21.38
C GLN A 118 -2.25 -5.04 20.95
N LYS A 119 -1.62 -3.92 21.33
CA LYS A 119 -2.01 -2.57 20.94
C LYS A 119 -1.09 -2.07 19.83
N ILE A 120 -1.66 -1.58 18.74
CA ILE A 120 -0.91 -0.96 17.66
C ILE A 120 -1.43 0.46 17.40
N PHE A 121 -0.50 1.40 17.23
CA PHE A 121 -0.79 2.73 16.73
C PHE A 121 -0.47 2.80 15.23
N ILE A 122 -1.46 3.12 14.39
CA ILE A 122 -1.30 3.26 12.94
C ILE A 122 -1.45 4.74 12.57
N ASN A 123 -0.36 5.42 12.27
CA ASN A 123 -0.40 6.82 11.84
C ASN A 123 -0.84 6.93 10.39
N GLY A 124 -1.91 7.70 10.13
CA GLY A 124 -2.49 7.89 8.80
C GLY A 124 -3.55 6.84 8.41
N GLY A 125 -4.43 6.45 9.33
CA GLY A 125 -5.40 5.36 9.17
C GLY A 125 -6.45 5.56 8.06
N SER A 126 -6.70 6.79 7.61
CA SER A 126 -7.59 7.05 6.48
C SER A 126 -6.90 6.95 5.11
N GLY A 127 -5.56 6.84 5.08
CA GLY A 127 -4.78 6.64 3.88
C GLY A 127 -4.91 5.22 3.32
N ALA A 128 -4.46 5.02 2.08
CA ALA A 128 -4.63 3.74 1.39
C ALA A 128 -3.94 2.56 2.11
N ILE A 129 -2.72 2.76 2.63
CA ILE A 129 -2.00 1.74 3.42
C ILE A 129 -2.63 1.60 4.81
N GLY A 130 -2.85 2.73 5.51
CA GLY A 130 -3.34 2.72 6.89
C GLY A 130 -4.71 2.03 7.02
N ARG A 131 -5.61 2.27 6.08
CA ARG A 131 -6.92 1.61 6.04
C ARG A 131 -6.82 0.09 5.95
N ILE A 132 -5.95 -0.44 5.09
CA ILE A 132 -5.73 -1.89 4.97
C ILE A 132 -5.03 -2.43 6.22
N ALA A 133 -4.06 -1.69 6.76
CA ALA A 133 -3.37 -2.07 7.98
C ALA A 133 -4.33 -2.18 9.18
N ILE A 134 -5.29 -1.27 9.32
CA ILE A 134 -6.35 -1.35 10.35
C ILE A 134 -7.14 -2.66 10.19
N GLN A 135 -7.63 -2.96 8.98
CA GLN A 135 -8.43 -4.16 8.73
C GLN A 135 -7.65 -5.44 9.07
N ILE A 136 -6.39 -5.54 8.65
CA ILE A 136 -5.53 -6.70 8.95
C ILE A 136 -5.25 -6.78 10.46
N ALA A 137 -4.91 -5.67 11.13
CA ALA A 137 -4.65 -5.64 12.56
C ALA A 137 -5.89 -6.06 13.38
N LYS A 138 -7.09 -5.63 12.96
CA LYS A 138 -8.36 -6.06 13.58
C LYS A 138 -8.64 -7.54 13.34
N HIS A 139 -8.34 -8.06 12.17
CA HIS A 139 -8.46 -9.50 11.88
C HIS A 139 -7.50 -10.33 12.76
N ILE A 140 -6.29 -9.85 13.01
CA ILE A 140 -5.35 -10.48 13.96
C ILE A 140 -5.88 -10.46 15.39
N GLY A 141 -6.80 -9.53 15.73
CA GLY A 141 -7.35 -9.38 17.08
C GLY A 141 -6.62 -8.33 17.92
N ALA A 142 -5.95 -7.38 17.29
CA ALA A 142 -5.28 -6.28 17.97
C ALA A 142 -6.25 -5.14 18.32
N HIS A 143 -5.86 -4.34 19.33
CA HIS A 143 -6.44 -3.04 19.59
C HIS A 143 -5.74 -1.97 18.73
N VAL A 144 -6.51 -1.20 17.97
CA VAL A 144 -5.98 -0.26 16.98
C VAL A 144 -6.36 1.17 17.31
N ALA A 145 -5.35 2.01 17.60
CA ALA A 145 -5.49 3.47 17.55
C ALA A 145 -4.93 4.03 16.25
N THR A 146 -5.50 5.12 15.75
CA THR A 146 -5.02 5.75 14.53
C THR A 146 -5.25 7.25 14.52
N THR A 147 -4.56 7.95 13.60
CA THR A 147 -4.80 9.36 13.30
C THR A 147 -5.58 9.51 12.00
N ALA A 148 -6.53 10.44 11.99
CA ALA A 148 -7.26 10.88 10.81
C ALA A 148 -7.78 12.31 11.03
N THR A 149 -8.40 12.94 10.02
CA THR A 149 -9.09 14.24 10.18
C THR A 149 -10.24 14.36 9.19
N GLY A 150 -11.23 15.19 9.53
CA GLY A 150 -12.39 15.43 8.69
C GLY A 150 -13.12 14.14 8.33
N GLU A 151 -13.48 13.95 7.06
CA GLU A 151 -14.14 12.73 6.56
C GLU A 151 -13.29 11.47 6.75
N GLY A 152 -11.96 11.61 6.86
CA GLY A 152 -11.05 10.49 7.10
C GLY A 152 -11.30 9.78 8.44
N ILE A 153 -11.91 10.46 9.41
CA ILE A 153 -12.27 9.87 10.72
C ILE A 153 -13.26 8.72 10.51
N GLU A 154 -14.30 8.94 9.71
CA GLU A 154 -15.30 7.90 9.42
C GLU A 154 -14.70 6.76 8.58
N VAL A 155 -13.76 7.08 7.65
CA VAL A 155 -13.02 6.05 6.89
C VAL A 155 -12.23 5.15 7.83
N ALA A 156 -11.52 5.70 8.81
CA ALA A 156 -10.73 4.93 9.77
C ALA A 156 -11.62 4.09 10.71
N ARG A 157 -12.76 4.66 11.15
CA ARG A 157 -13.76 3.92 11.96
C ARG A 157 -14.37 2.76 11.18
N ALA A 158 -14.77 3.01 9.95
CA ALA A 158 -15.32 1.97 9.07
C ALA A 158 -14.31 0.84 8.76
N ALA A 159 -13.01 1.14 8.76
CA ALA A 159 -11.95 0.13 8.69
C ALA A 159 -11.78 -0.69 9.97
N GLY A 160 -12.41 -0.28 11.08
CA GLY A 160 -12.43 -1.01 12.35
C GLY A 160 -11.51 -0.45 13.43
N ALA A 161 -10.94 0.76 13.30
CA ALA A 161 -10.13 1.37 14.34
C ALA A 161 -10.93 1.54 15.64
N ASP A 162 -10.34 1.14 16.77
CA ASP A 162 -10.96 1.28 18.10
C ASP A 162 -10.90 2.72 18.60
N GLU A 163 -9.78 3.42 18.28
CA GLU A 163 -9.57 4.83 18.64
C GLU A 163 -9.13 5.62 17.39
N VAL A 164 -9.79 6.76 17.14
CA VAL A 164 -9.41 7.66 16.04
C VAL A 164 -9.15 9.06 16.61
N ILE A 165 -7.91 9.51 16.47
CA ILE A 165 -7.43 10.79 16.99
C ILE A 165 -7.41 11.80 15.85
N ASP A 166 -8.13 12.92 16.00
CA ASP A 166 -8.07 14.02 15.04
C ASP A 166 -6.78 14.82 15.25
N TYR A 167 -5.77 14.56 14.42
CA TYR A 167 -4.45 15.18 14.51
C TYR A 167 -4.42 16.70 14.31
N LYS A 168 -5.54 17.31 13.86
CA LYS A 168 -5.67 18.77 13.77
C LYS A 168 -6.02 19.43 15.10
N SER A 169 -6.67 18.69 15.98
CA SER A 169 -7.18 19.19 17.26
C SER A 169 -6.62 18.48 18.48
N GLN A 170 -5.96 17.33 18.29
CA GLN A 170 -5.47 16.49 19.36
C GLN A 170 -4.03 16.05 19.12
N ASP A 171 -3.27 15.93 20.18
CA ASP A 171 -1.90 15.39 20.17
C ASP A 171 -1.93 13.95 20.66
N PHE A 172 -1.67 13.00 19.77
CA PHE A 172 -1.69 11.57 20.08
C PHE A 172 -0.64 11.18 21.13
N THR A 173 0.48 11.94 21.24
CA THR A 173 1.54 11.65 22.25
C THR A 173 1.09 11.91 23.68
N GLN A 174 0.03 12.72 23.87
CA GLN A 174 -0.59 12.97 25.17
C GLN A 174 -1.73 12.00 25.50
N LEU A 175 -2.22 11.29 24.49
CA LEU A 175 -3.38 10.39 24.61
C LEU A 175 -2.98 8.90 24.65
N LEU A 176 -1.90 8.55 23.96
CA LEU A 176 -1.46 7.18 23.79
C LEU A 176 -0.18 6.89 24.58
N SER A 177 -0.14 5.72 25.22
CA SER A 177 1.07 5.19 25.85
C SER A 177 1.03 3.66 25.90
N ASP A 178 2.20 3.06 26.03
CA ASP A 178 2.38 1.61 26.22
C ASP A 178 1.80 0.74 25.10
N TYR A 179 1.90 1.24 23.85
CA TYR A 179 1.57 0.46 22.68
C TYR A 179 2.70 -0.55 22.35
N ASP A 180 2.33 -1.73 21.90
CA ASP A 180 3.30 -2.78 21.51
C ASP A 180 4.06 -2.38 20.24
N ALA A 181 3.39 -1.68 19.33
CA ALA A 181 3.98 -1.23 18.07
C ALA A 181 3.37 0.08 17.56
N ALA A 182 4.11 0.75 16.67
CA ALA A 182 3.59 1.82 15.82
C ALA A 182 3.92 1.54 14.35
N PHE A 183 2.94 1.79 13.47
CA PHE A 183 3.12 1.76 12.03
C PHE A 183 2.80 3.11 11.42
N ASP A 184 3.79 3.73 10.81
CA ASP A 184 3.68 5.06 10.22
C ASP A 184 3.61 4.99 8.69
N THR A 185 2.64 5.70 8.13
CA THR A 185 2.42 5.82 6.68
C THR A 185 2.49 7.26 6.18
N VAL A 186 2.86 8.21 7.05
CA VAL A 186 2.81 9.66 6.81
C VAL A 186 4.21 10.27 6.71
N GLY A 187 5.08 9.96 7.67
CA GLY A 187 6.43 10.53 7.73
C GLY A 187 6.49 11.96 8.29
N GLY A 188 7.61 12.63 8.04
CA GLY A 188 7.85 13.99 8.50
C GLY A 188 8.17 14.08 9.99
N ASP A 189 7.78 15.17 10.63
CA ASP A 189 8.11 15.47 12.04
C ASP A 189 7.55 14.43 13.03
N VAL A 190 6.50 13.73 12.63
CA VAL A 190 5.88 12.64 13.42
C VAL A 190 6.86 11.51 13.74
N LEU A 191 7.81 11.22 12.86
CA LEU A 191 8.80 10.14 13.05
C LEU A 191 9.57 10.26 14.38
N ALA A 192 9.85 11.49 14.81
CA ALA A 192 10.57 11.75 16.06
C ALA A 192 9.70 11.47 17.31
N THR A 193 8.38 11.38 17.16
CA THR A 193 7.45 11.27 18.31
C THR A 193 6.85 9.87 18.46
N LEU A 194 6.99 9.01 17.45
CA LEU A 194 6.40 7.67 17.46
C LEU A 194 6.90 6.79 18.63
N ALA A 195 8.18 6.94 18.96
CA ALA A 195 8.77 6.20 20.08
C ALA A 195 8.12 6.52 21.44
N HIS A 196 7.50 7.70 21.60
CA HIS A 196 6.88 8.11 22.86
C HIS A 196 5.62 7.31 23.19
N VAL A 197 4.91 6.80 22.17
CA VAL A 197 3.68 6.01 22.38
C VAL A 197 3.94 4.52 22.49
N VAL A 198 5.14 4.05 22.11
CA VAL A 198 5.51 2.64 22.12
C VAL A 198 6.24 2.29 23.42
N LYS A 199 5.92 1.14 24.01
CA LYS A 199 6.58 0.62 25.23
C LYS A 199 8.02 0.18 24.95
N ASP A 200 8.83 0.04 26.01
CA ASP A 200 10.16 -0.56 25.90
C ASP A 200 10.09 -1.99 25.30
N GLY A 201 11.00 -2.26 24.39
CA GLY A 201 11.02 -3.54 23.62
C GLY A 201 10.01 -3.60 22.47
N GLY A 202 9.25 -2.53 22.23
CA GLY A 202 8.30 -2.49 21.13
C GLY A 202 8.94 -2.20 19.75
N VAL A 203 8.11 -2.06 18.72
CA VAL A 203 8.55 -1.93 17.32
C VAL A 203 7.90 -0.71 16.69
N VAL A 204 8.69 0.09 15.98
CA VAL A 204 8.21 1.18 15.12
C VAL A 204 8.61 0.90 13.68
N VAL A 205 7.62 0.85 12.79
CA VAL A 205 7.83 0.68 11.35
C VAL A 205 7.35 1.94 10.62
N SER A 206 8.13 2.50 9.71
CA SER A 206 7.69 3.60 8.85
C SER A 206 7.88 3.28 7.36
N MET A 207 6.90 3.70 6.56
CA MET A 207 6.94 3.70 5.10
C MET A 207 7.51 4.99 4.51
N ALA A 208 7.69 6.03 5.35
CA ALA A 208 7.91 7.39 4.87
C ALA A 208 9.16 8.05 5.47
N GLY A 209 10.09 7.25 5.93
CA GLY A 209 11.37 7.70 6.49
C GLY A 209 11.89 6.78 7.57
N GLU A 210 12.98 7.20 8.20
CA GLU A 210 13.66 6.46 9.24
C GLU A 210 13.13 6.92 10.61
N PRO A 211 12.42 6.06 11.38
CA PRO A 211 11.97 6.43 12.72
C PRO A 211 13.18 6.65 13.65
N VAL A 212 13.02 7.58 14.59
CA VAL A 212 14.08 7.82 15.59
C VAL A 212 14.16 6.61 16.51
N ALA A 213 15.36 6.03 16.61
CA ALA A 213 15.65 4.94 17.52
C ALA A 213 15.91 5.52 18.91
N GLU A 214 14.96 5.34 19.82
CA GLU A 214 15.09 5.74 21.22
C GLU A 214 14.82 4.56 22.13
N ARG A 215 15.42 4.58 23.33
CA ARG A 215 15.24 3.54 24.32
C ARG A 215 15.55 2.14 23.75
N ASN A 216 14.80 1.13 24.14
CA ASN A 216 14.97 -0.26 23.69
C ASN A 216 13.95 -0.63 22.58
N ILE A 217 13.67 0.31 21.65
CA ILE A 217 12.67 0.16 20.60
C ILE A 217 13.36 -0.25 19.28
N THR A 218 12.81 -1.24 18.60
CA THR A 218 13.23 -1.61 17.25
C THR A 218 12.61 -0.67 16.24
N SER A 219 13.44 0.07 15.48
CA SER A 219 13.00 1.01 14.43
C SER A 219 13.31 0.45 13.05
N VAL A 220 12.32 0.45 12.15
CA VAL A 220 12.42 -0.09 10.79
C VAL A 220 11.92 0.93 9.77
N SER A 221 12.78 1.30 8.82
CA SER A 221 12.35 1.98 7.59
C SER A 221 12.03 0.91 6.55
N GLN A 222 10.75 0.76 6.22
CA GLN A 222 10.30 -0.31 5.36
C GLN A 222 10.32 0.07 3.89
N MET A 223 10.99 -0.73 3.07
CA MET A 223 10.74 -0.82 1.63
C MET A 223 9.85 -2.03 1.33
N THR A 224 8.77 -1.80 0.62
CA THR A 224 7.83 -2.87 0.26
C THR A 224 8.45 -3.82 -0.77
N LYS A 225 8.38 -5.11 -0.47
CA LYS A 225 8.81 -6.18 -1.37
C LYS A 225 7.59 -6.98 -1.82
N VAL A 226 7.04 -6.60 -2.98
CA VAL A 226 5.95 -7.35 -3.59
C VAL A 226 6.48 -8.69 -4.09
N SER A 227 5.79 -9.76 -3.73
CA SER A 227 6.07 -11.12 -4.17
C SER A 227 4.77 -11.91 -4.33
N THR A 228 4.79 -12.96 -5.16
CA THR A 228 3.64 -13.85 -5.36
C THR A 228 3.07 -14.34 -4.03
N ALA A 229 3.91 -14.81 -3.12
CA ALA A 229 3.45 -15.31 -1.81
C ALA A 229 2.70 -14.26 -0.98
N LYS A 230 3.17 -12.99 -0.99
CA LYS A 230 2.47 -11.90 -0.28
C LYS A 230 1.18 -11.47 -0.97
N LEU A 231 1.17 -11.51 -2.30
CA LEU A 231 -0.04 -11.26 -3.07
C LEU A 231 -1.06 -12.37 -2.84
N ASP A 232 -0.66 -13.65 -2.82
CA ASP A 232 -1.56 -14.76 -2.50
C ASP A 232 -2.18 -14.61 -1.10
N ALA A 233 -1.37 -14.30 -0.08
CA ALA A 233 -1.86 -14.04 1.27
C ALA A 233 -2.83 -12.83 1.32
N LEU A 234 -2.54 -11.78 0.54
CA LEU A 234 -3.43 -10.62 0.43
C LEU A 234 -4.73 -10.96 -0.28
N ARG A 235 -4.68 -11.76 -1.38
CA ARG A 235 -5.86 -12.29 -2.06
C ARG A 235 -6.78 -13.02 -1.10
N ASP A 236 -6.24 -13.94 -0.30
CA ASP A 236 -7.01 -14.73 0.65
C ASP A 236 -7.72 -13.83 1.69
N LEU A 237 -7.08 -12.74 2.12
CA LEU A 237 -7.70 -11.74 3.01
C LEU A 237 -8.82 -10.94 2.30
N VAL A 238 -8.67 -10.65 1.01
CA VAL A 238 -9.70 -9.98 0.22
C VAL A 238 -10.88 -10.92 -0.03
N GLU A 239 -10.64 -12.15 -0.45
CA GLU A 239 -11.68 -13.14 -0.74
C GLU A 239 -12.47 -13.55 0.50
N SER A 240 -11.84 -13.58 1.67
CA SER A 240 -12.52 -13.78 2.96
C SER A 240 -13.27 -12.55 3.48
N GLY A 241 -13.18 -11.41 2.79
CA GLY A 241 -13.84 -10.17 3.19
C GLY A 241 -13.16 -9.40 4.35
N VAL A 242 -11.97 -9.83 4.76
CA VAL A 242 -11.16 -9.12 5.79
C VAL A 242 -10.63 -7.81 5.24
N VAL A 243 -10.12 -7.81 4.02
CA VAL A 243 -9.62 -6.61 3.34
C VAL A 243 -10.57 -6.18 2.23
N THR A 244 -10.99 -4.94 2.30
CA THR A 244 -11.80 -4.28 1.25
C THR A 244 -10.94 -3.25 0.51
N PRO A 245 -10.81 -3.35 -0.82
CA PRO A 245 -10.11 -2.35 -1.62
C PRO A 245 -10.68 -0.95 -1.44
N GLY A 246 -9.79 0.04 -1.47
CA GLY A 246 -10.17 1.44 -1.28
C GLY A 246 -10.00 2.27 -2.54
N VAL A 247 -10.79 2.02 -3.59
CA VAL A 247 -10.81 2.86 -4.79
C VAL A 247 -11.52 4.18 -4.49
N GLY A 248 -10.82 5.28 -4.70
CA GLY A 248 -11.35 6.62 -4.48
C GLY A 248 -11.83 7.30 -5.77
N LYS A 249 -11.08 7.14 -6.85
CA LYS A 249 -11.45 7.69 -8.16
C LYS A 249 -10.83 6.88 -9.30
N VAL A 250 -11.61 6.69 -10.36
CA VAL A 250 -11.19 6.00 -11.58
C VAL A 250 -11.11 7.01 -12.73
N PHE A 251 -10.06 6.93 -13.54
CA PHE A 251 -9.86 7.69 -14.77
C PHE A 251 -9.58 6.73 -15.93
N ASN A 252 -9.76 7.17 -17.17
CA ASN A 252 -9.25 6.44 -18.32
C ASN A 252 -7.72 6.69 -18.47
N LEU A 253 -7.01 5.81 -19.16
CA LEU A 253 -5.57 5.99 -19.41
C LEU A 253 -5.26 7.32 -20.09
N ASP A 254 -6.07 7.77 -21.04
CA ASP A 254 -5.91 9.05 -21.74
C ASP A 254 -5.99 10.27 -20.79
N ASP A 255 -6.65 10.11 -19.65
CA ASP A 255 -6.81 11.14 -18.61
C ASP A 255 -5.71 11.09 -17.53
N ILE A 256 -4.61 10.39 -17.76
CA ILE A 256 -3.53 10.17 -16.78
C ILE A 256 -3.01 11.46 -16.13
N GLN A 257 -2.96 12.57 -16.86
CA GLN A 257 -2.54 13.86 -16.31
C GLN A 257 -3.50 14.34 -15.22
N GLN A 258 -4.80 14.17 -15.43
CA GLN A 258 -5.83 14.51 -14.44
C GLN A 258 -5.77 13.55 -13.24
N ALA A 259 -5.46 12.28 -13.47
CA ALA A 259 -5.27 11.28 -12.43
C ALA A 259 -4.10 11.66 -11.50
N PHE A 260 -2.96 12.10 -12.05
CA PHE A 260 -1.84 12.60 -11.24
C PHE A 260 -2.21 13.85 -10.43
N VAL A 261 -2.90 14.84 -11.06
CA VAL A 261 -3.38 16.04 -10.34
C VAL A 261 -4.31 15.64 -9.18
N ALA A 262 -5.28 14.78 -9.44
CA ALA A 262 -6.22 14.32 -8.42
C ALA A 262 -5.54 13.57 -7.27
N ARG A 263 -4.52 12.78 -7.57
CA ARG A 263 -3.75 12.08 -6.54
C ARG A 263 -2.88 13.05 -5.73
N GLU A 264 -2.23 14.02 -6.39
CA GLU A 264 -1.28 14.97 -5.76
C GLU A 264 -1.99 16.05 -4.95
N SER A 265 -3.24 16.41 -5.29
CA SER A 265 -4.06 17.33 -4.48
C SER A 265 -4.40 16.81 -3.08
N GLY A 266 -4.42 15.47 -2.90
CA GLY A 266 -4.83 14.83 -1.65
C GLY A 266 -6.35 14.84 -1.39
N ASP A 267 -7.16 15.34 -2.34
CA ASP A 267 -8.62 15.42 -2.19
C ASP A 267 -9.30 14.06 -2.37
N VAL A 268 -8.67 13.13 -3.13
CA VAL A 268 -9.21 11.80 -3.35
C VAL A 268 -8.97 10.92 -2.12
N LYS A 269 -10.06 10.43 -1.53
CA LYS A 269 -9.99 9.46 -0.42
C LYS A 269 -9.94 8.04 -0.98
N GLY A 270 -8.77 7.40 -0.89
CA GLY A 270 -8.50 6.09 -1.47
C GLY A 270 -7.53 6.15 -2.65
N LYS A 271 -7.43 5.03 -3.37
CA LYS A 271 -6.53 4.91 -4.53
C LYS A 271 -7.12 5.60 -5.77
N VAL A 272 -6.26 6.25 -6.52
CA VAL A 272 -6.56 6.70 -7.88
C VAL A 272 -6.17 5.59 -8.83
N VAL A 273 -7.11 5.17 -9.67
CA VAL A 273 -6.98 4.04 -10.60
C VAL A 273 -7.15 4.52 -12.03
N LEU A 274 -6.41 3.93 -12.95
CA LEU A 274 -6.57 4.05 -14.39
C LEU A 274 -7.28 2.79 -14.88
N SER A 275 -8.50 2.93 -15.39
CA SER A 275 -9.20 1.88 -16.13
C SER A 275 -8.71 1.93 -17.58
N ILE A 276 -8.10 0.85 -18.04
CA ILE A 276 -7.40 0.79 -19.34
C ILE A 276 -8.24 -0.01 -20.33
N LYS A 277 -8.70 -1.18 -19.93
CA LYS A 277 -9.59 -2.01 -20.75
C LYS A 277 -10.86 -2.35 -19.96
N LYS A 278 -12.02 -2.15 -20.60
CA LYS A 278 -13.35 -2.50 -20.04
C LYS A 278 -13.78 -3.88 -20.50
#